data_15a7788eb2e25d77f747ec7925990b66
#
_entry.id   15a7788eb2e25d77f747ec7925990b66
#
_cell.length_a   1.000
_cell.length_b   1.000
_cell.length_c   1.000
_cell.angle_alpha   90.00
_cell.angle_beta   90.00
_cell.angle_gamma   90.00
#
_symmetry.space_group_name_H-M   'P 1'
#
loop_
_entity.id
_entity.type
_entity.pdbx_description
1 polymer ?
#
loop_
_entity_poly.entity_id
_entity_poly.type
_entity_poly.pdbx_seq_one_letter_code
_entity_poly.pdbx_strand_id
1 'polypeptide(L)'
;MPFSRALALSGPLDEVPDLRSLPTRRQVVSHPFIEKLRGAVPFDFFAVSGLDLDGYRFGSGHSIDTDVPPAFLDAYYGDDLLKSDPFVMASMSAAKVIVEEEVYAETPPPQRLQYLARTFGVLNRTLFPIRRGDVVFGAVTFSRTSPFSGAEIEFLSEIAEITHRVLTRPIMDKFSAQTLKLIEGEIRCLRFASLGKTTDEIAAASGYTPDTVNSYMKTAIRKLGADNRVHAIAEAIRRGLIS
;
A
#
# COMPACT_ATOMS: atom_id res chain seq x y z
N MET A 1 0.27 -26.32 21.13
CA MET A 1 -0.80 -25.37 21.51
C MET A 1 -1.33 -24.77 20.23
N PRO A 2 -2.58 -24.99 19.84
CA PRO A 2 -3.12 -24.48 18.58
C PRO A 2 -3.49 -23.01 18.76
N PHE A 3 -2.97 -22.15 17.90
CA PHE A 3 -3.35 -20.76 17.86
C PHE A 3 -4.73 -20.62 17.26
N SER A 4 -5.59 -20.20 18.13
CA SER A 4 -6.72 -19.31 18.03
C SER A 4 -7.53 -19.31 16.73
N ARG A 5 -8.73 -19.81 16.85
CA ARG A 5 -9.90 -19.50 16.06
C ARG A 5 -9.94 -18.01 15.68
N ALA A 6 -9.72 -17.72 14.42
CA ALA A 6 -10.27 -16.52 13.83
C ALA A 6 -11.78 -16.53 14.12
N LEU A 7 -12.27 -15.49 14.74
CA LEU A 7 -13.69 -15.21 14.87
C LEU A 7 -14.30 -15.32 13.47
N ALA A 8 -15.10 -16.33 13.27
CA ALA A 8 -15.99 -16.44 12.15
C ALA A 8 -17.03 -15.32 12.32
N LEU A 9 -16.77 -14.17 11.70
CA LEU A 9 -17.80 -13.17 11.43
C LEU A 9 -18.60 -13.73 10.24
N SER A 10 -19.58 -14.56 10.57
CA SER A 10 -20.63 -14.98 9.64
C SER A 10 -21.48 -13.76 9.29
N GLY A 11 -21.12 -13.09 8.20
CA GLY A 11 -21.78 -11.92 7.65
C GLY A 11 -21.33 -11.70 6.21
N PRO A 12 -21.75 -10.65 5.53
CA PRO A 12 -21.40 -10.39 4.11
C PRO A 12 -19.89 -10.24 3.83
N LEU A 13 -19.03 -10.52 4.80
CA LEU A 13 -17.57 -10.60 4.68
C LEU A 13 -17.06 -11.90 4.05
N ASP A 14 -17.90 -12.95 3.91
CA ASP A 14 -17.51 -14.19 3.23
C ASP A 14 -17.27 -14.00 1.71
N GLU A 15 -17.59 -12.81 1.18
CA GLU A 15 -17.33 -12.41 -0.21
C GLU A 15 -16.17 -11.41 -0.36
N VAL A 16 -15.40 -11.14 0.68
CA VAL A 16 -14.19 -10.28 0.55
C VAL A 16 -13.20 -11.01 -0.36
N PRO A 17 -12.75 -10.38 -1.46
CA PRO A 17 -11.74 -10.98 -2.31
C PRO A 17 -10.56 -11.41 -1.45
N ASP A 18 -10.14 -12.68 -1.60
CA ASP A 18 -9.01 -13.21 -0.85
C ASP A 18 -7.81 -12.26 -1.04
N LEU A 19 -7.32 -11.70 0.05
CA LEU A 19 -6.12 -10.86 0.05
C LEU A 19 -4.91 -11.57 -0.58
N ARG A 20 -4.93 -12.92 -0.63
CA ARG A 20 -3.97 -13.75 -1.36
C ARG A 20 -4.04 -13.57 -2.87
N SER A 21 -5.14 -13.04 -3.40
CA SER A 21 -5.30 -12.73 -4.82
C SER A 21 -4.70 -11.38 -5.23
N LEU A 22 -4.29 -10.54 -4.25
CA LEU A 22 -3.52 -9.35 -4.55
C LEU A 22 -2.16 -9.76 -5.10
N PRO A 23 -1.65 -9.07 -6.13
CA PRO A 23 -0.31 -9.35 -6.59
C PRO A 23 0.65 -9.19 -5.41
N THR A 24 1.23 -10.30 -4.99
CA THR A 24 2.15 -10.35 -3.86
C THR A 24 3.41 -9.53 -4.09
N ARG A 25 3.62 -9.13 -5.35
CA ARG A 25 4.77 -8.33 -5.76
C ARG A 25 4.52 -7.68 -7.11
N ARG A 26 4.66 -6.37 -7.20
CA ARG A 26 4.71 -5.64 -8.46
C ARG A 26 6.09 -5.00 -8.59
N GLN A 27 6.78 -5.26 -9.67
CA GLN A 27 8.02 -4.57 -9.97
C GLN A 27 7.71 -3.24 -10.64
N VAL A 28 8.07 -2.14 -10.00
CA VAL A 28 7.97 -0.80 -10.58
C VAL A 28 9.19 -0.55 -11.44
N VAL A 29 8.99 -0.53 -12.74
CA VAL A 29 10.08 -0.21 -13.69
C VAL A 29 10.38 1.28 -13.71
N SER A 30 9.37 2.14 -13.55
CA SER A 30 9.51 3.60 -13.46
C SER A 30 8.22 4.20 -12.91
N HIS A 31 8.34 5.17 -11.99
CA HIS A 31 7.22 5.94 -11.47
C HIS A 31 7.64 7.41 -11.34
N PRO A 32 6.93 8.38 -11.96
CA PRO A 32 7.35 9.78 -12.01
C PRO A 32 7.60 10.41 -10.63
N PHE A 33 6.84 10.00 -9.62
CA PHE A 33 7.04 10.47 -8.24
C PHE A 33 8.35 9.91 -7.65
N ILE A 34 8.63 8.63 -7.87
CA ILE A 34 9.87 7.98 -7.39
C ILE A 34 11.10 8.59 -8.06
N GLU A 35 11.04 8.89 -9.36
CA GLU A 35 12.14 9.54 -10.06
C GLU A 35 12.42 10.96 -9.53
N LYS A 36 11.37 11.74 -9.22
CA LYS A 36 11.54 13.03 -8.56
C LYS A 36 12.14 12.91 -7.17
N LEU A 37 11.68 11.93 -6.39
CA LEU A 37 12.20 11.68 -5.05
C LEU A 37 13.67 11.26 -5.10
N ARG A 38 14.04 10.37 -6.05
CA ARG A 38 15.42 9.94 -6.28
C ARG A 38 16.33 11.09 -6.70
N GLY A 39 15.79 12.08 -7.39
CA GLY A 39 16.50 13.32 -7.73
C GLY A 39 16.75 14.23 -6.51
N ALA A 40 15.88 14.18 -5.50
CA ALA A 40 16.03 14.94 -4.26
C ALA A 40 16.96 14.24 -3.25
N VAL A 41 16.77 12.95 -3.04
CA VAL A 41 17.61 12.09 -2.20
C VAL A 41 17.97 10.86 -3.03
N PRO A 42 19.24 10.69 -3.44
CA PRO A 42 19.65 9.52 -4.20
C PRO A 42 19.50 8.23 -3.40
N PHE A 43 18.85 7.23 -3.99
CA PHE A 43 18.77 5.86 -3.50
C PHE A 43 18.80 4.88 -4.66
N ASP A 44 19.31 3.67 -4.41
CA ASP A 44 19.43 2.64 -5.44
C ASP A 44 18.10 1.89 -5.61
N PHE A 45 17.48 1.50 -4.49
CA PHE A 45 16.24 0.73 -4.49
C PHE A 45 15.24 1.26 -3.46
N PHE A 46 13.97 0.98 -3.71
CA PHE A 46 12.90 1.18 -2.74
C PHE A 46 11.99 -0.05 -2.66
N ALA A 47 11.26 -0.17 -1.55
CA ALA A 47 10.20 -1.14 -1.38
C ALA A 47 9.06 -0.52 -0.58
N VAL A 48 7.82 -0.78 -1.02
CA VAL A 48 6.61 -0.42 -0.31
C VAL A 48 5.90 -1.68 0.12
N SER A 49 5.48 -1.73 1.36
CA SER A 49 4.77 -2.89 1.93
C SER A 49 3.57 -2.42 2.75
N GLY A 50 2.59 -3.31 2.86
CA GLY A 50 1.37 -3.06 3.60
C GLY A 50 0.34 -2.24 2.82
N LEU A 51 -0.93 -2.46 3.17
CA LEU A 51 -2.07 -1.73 2.63
C LEU A 51 -2.92 -1.22 3.79
N ASP A 52 -3.50 -0.03 3.64
CA ASP A 52 -4.44 0.55 4.61
C ASP A 52 -5.82 -0.11 4.48
N LEU A 53 -5.91 -1.35 4.92
CA LEU A 53 -7.13 -2.16 4.93
C LEU A 53 -7.49 -2.54 6.37
N ASP A 54 -8.77 -2.50 6.68
CA ASP A 54 -9.25 -2.95 7.99
C ASP A 54 -8.92 -4.44 8.18
N GLY A 55 -8.32 -4.76 9.33
CA GLY A 55 -7.86 -6.11 9.65
C GLY A 55 -6.50 -6.51 9.06
N TYR A 56 -5.90 -5.69 8.19
CA TYR A 56 -4.55 -5.93 7.69
C TYR A 56 -3.53 -5.60 8.78
N ARG A 57 -2.57 -6.50 8.99
CA ARG A 57 -1.43 -6.28 9.90
C ARG A 57 -0.14 -6.26 9.11
N PHE A 58 0.67 -5.25 9.36
CA PHE A 58 2.02 -5.18 8.81
C PHE A 58 2.87 -6.38 9.24
N GLY A 59 3.74 -6.85 8.36
CA GLY A 59 4.64 -7.98 8.66
C GLY A 59 4.14 -9.36 8.23
N SER A 60 2.90 -9.47 7.72
CA SER A 60 2.35 -10.73 7.20
C SER A 60 2.62 -10.93 5.70
N GLY A 61 3.19 -9.97 5.02
CA GLY A 61 3.27 -9.95 3.56
C GLY A 61 4.59 -9.52 2.97
N HIS A 62 4.71 -9.78 1.69
CA HIS A 62 5.81 -9.36 0.84
C HIS A 62 5.69 -7.88 0.48
N SER A 63 6.75 -7.30 -0.08
CA SER A 63 6.68 -5.98 -0.68
C SER A 63 5.60 -5.94 -1.76
N ILE A 64 4.75 -4.91 -1.73
CA ILE A 64 3.67 -4.72 -2.69
C ILE A 64 4.20 -4.11 -3.96
N ASP A 65 5.11 -3.14 -3.83
CA ASP A 65 5.71 -2.40 -4.92
C ASP A 65 7.19 -2.15 -4.64
N THR A 66 8.07 -2.49 -5.59
CA THR A 66 9.53 -2.39 -5.40
C THR A 66 10.27 -2.39 -6.73
N ASP A 67 11.45 -1.77 -6.76
CA ASP A 67 12.43 -1.87 -7.84
C ASP A 67 13.67 -2.70 -7.46
N VAL A 68 13.65 -3.33 -6.28
CA VAL A 68 14.69 -4.28 -5.87
C VAL A 68 14.81 -5.42 -6.90
N PRO A 69 16.04 -5.83 -7.29
CA PRO A 69 16.24 -6.85 -8.32
C PRO A 69 15.44 -8.13 -8.05
N PRO A 70 14.68 -8.64 -9.04
CA PRO A 70 13.87 -9.85 -8.88
C PRO A 70 14.66 -11.04 -8.36
N ALA A 71 15.89 -11.23 -8.85
CA ALA A 71 16.76 -12.33 -8.44
C ALA A 71 17.13 -12.25 -6.94
N PHE A 72 17.32 -11.03 -6.39
CA PHE A 72 17.47 -10.87 -4.94
C PHE A 72 16.21 -11.32 -4.20
N LEU A 73 15.05 -10.84 -4.63
CA LEU A 73 13.78 -11.15 -3.98
C LEU A 73 13.43 -12.64 -4.06
N ASP A 74 13.68 -13.27 -5.21
CA ASP A 74 13.45 -14.70 -5.40
C ASP A 74 14.32 -15.54 -4.46
N ALA A 75 15.60 -15.20 -4.31
CA ALA A 75 16.48 -15.87 -3.38
C ALA A 75 16.10 -15.54 -1.91
N TYR A 76 15.78 -14.29 -1.60
CA TYR A 76 15.40 -13.84 -0.27
C TYR A 76 14.16 -14.56 0.26
N TYR A 77 13.13 -14.70 -0.57
CA TYR A 77 11.90 -15.42 -0.21
C TYR A 77 12.05 -16.95 -0.35
N GLY A 78 12.78 -17.41 -1.36
CA GLY A 78 13.03 -18.84 -1.59
C GLY A 78 13.82 -19.49 -0.44
N ASP A 79 14.78 -18.77 0.13
CA ASP A 79 15.57 -19.21 1.28
C ASP A 79 14.90 -18.86 2.64
N ASP A 80 13.65 -18.39 2.63
CA ASP A 80 12.86 -18.01 3.83
C ASP A 80 13.56 -17.00 4.76
N LEU A 81 14.38 -16.11 4.18
CA LEU A 81 15.20 -15.15 4.93
C LEU A 81 14.36 -14.07 5.63
N LEU A 82 13.15 -13.85 5.18
CA LEU A 82 12.19 -12.93 5.81
C LEU A 82 12.02 -13.19 7.31
N LYS A 83 12.02 -14.47 7.70
CA LYS A 83 11.82 -14.88 9.09
C LYS A 83 13.07 -14.74 9.97
N SER A 84 14.23 -14.62 9.35
CA SER A 84 15.53 -14.54 10.02
C SER A 84 16.26 -13.22 9.80
N ASP A 85 15.65 -12.28 9.07
CA ASP A 85 16.20 -10.94 8.86
C ASP A 85 15.90 -10.06 10.07
N PRO A 86 16.93 -9.68 10.88
CA PRO A 86 16.73 -8.85 12.06
C PRO A 86 16.11 -7.49 11.74
N PHE A 87 16.42 -6.93 10.57
CA PHE A 87 15.87 -5.65 10.12
C PHE A 87 14.35 -5.73 9.93
N VAL A 88 13.85 -6.80 9.33
CA VAL A 88 12.41 -7.02 9.16
C VAL A 88 11.75 -7.34 10.50
N MET A 89 12.39 -8.15 11.35
CA MET A 89 11.87 -8.45 12.69
C MET A 89 11.74 -7.18 13.54
N ALA A 90 12.72 -6.30 13.51
CA ALA A 90 12.66 -5.00 14.18
C ALA A 90 11.51 -4.14 13.67
N SER A 91 11.17 -4.23 12.38
CA SER A 91 10.11 -3.44 11.76
C SER A 91 8.70 -3.79 12.24
N MET A 92 8.48 -5.02 12.69
CA MET A 92 7.15 -5.49 13.12
C MET A 92 6.65 -4.80 14.40
N SER A 93 7.56 -4.30 15.24
CA SER A 93 7.24 -3.62 16.51
C SER A 93 7.60 -2.14 16.48
N ALA A 94 8.13 -1.63 15.37
CA ALA A 94 8.74 -0.31 15.32
C ALA A 94 7.71 0.81 15.35
N ALA A 95 7.90 1.69 16.33
CA ALA A 95 7.23 2.97 16.39
C ALA A 95 8.00 4.10 15.66
N LYS A 96 9.24 3.84 15.26
CA LYS A 96 10.21 4.82 14.73
C LYS A 96 10.84 4.31 13.44
N VAL A 97 11.56 5.18 12.76
CA VAL A 97 12.44 4.83 11.64
C VAL A 97 13.44 3.77 12.09
N ILE A 98 13.71 2.80 11.22
CA ILE A 98 14.67 1.73 11.46
C ILE A 98 15.79 1.85 10.46
N VAL A 99 17.00 1.92 10.97
CA VAL A 99 18.25 1.94 10.19
C VAL A 99 18.90 0.57 10.28
N GLU A 100 19.19 -0.06 9.15
CA GLU A 100 19.76 -1.41 9.07
C GLU A 100 21.07 -1.56 9.84
N GLU A 101 21.96 -0.58 9.75
CA GLU A 101 23.24 -0.57 10.42
C GLU A 101 23.09 -0.67 11.95
N GLU A 102 22.14 0.09 12.53
CA GLU A 102 21.86 0.06 13.96
C GLU A 102 21.34 -1.31 14.41
N VAL A 103 20.41 -1.89 13.64
CA VAL A 103 19.86 -3.23 13.94
C VAL A 103 20.93 -4.29 13.83
N TYR A 104 21.77 -4.23 12.80
CA TYR A 104 22.80 -5.25 12.56
C TYR A 104 23.99 -5.12 13.50
N ALA A 105 24.19 -3.95 14.13
CA ALA A 105 25.16 -3.78 15.20
C ALA A 105 24.77 -4.58 16.45
N GLU A 106 23.46 -4.70 16.73
CA GLU A 106 22.94 -5.46 17.87
C GLU A 106 22.71 -6.94 17.52
N THR A 107 22.16 -7.20 16.33
CA THR A 107 21.82 -8.55 15.88
C THR A 107 22.32 -8.75 14.44
N PRO A 108 23.47 -9.40 14.26
CA PRO A 108 24.02 -9.65 12.93
C PRO A 108 23.11 -10.49 12.05
N PRO A 109 22.96 -10.14 10.76
CA PRO A 109 22.15 -10.90 9.83
C PRO A 109 22.78 -12.25 9.47
N PRO A 110 21.97 -13.24 9.03
CA PRO A 110 22.48 -14.51 8.51
C PRO A 110 23.49 -14.31 7.38
N GLN A 111 24.51 -15.18 7.32
CA GLN A 111 25.56 -15.10 6.28
C GLN A 111 24.97 -15.11 4.85
N ARG A 112 23.93 -15.90 4.63
CA ARG A 112 23.24 -15.95 3.33
C ARG A 112 22.64 -14.61 2.95
N LEU A 113 22.01 -13.92 3.90
CA LEU A 113 21.46 -12.59 3.66
C LEU A 113 22.56 -11.55 3.38
N GLN A 114 23.66 -11.60 4.12
CA GLN A 114 24.80 -10.73 3.87
C GLN A 114 25.37 -10.92 2.46
N TYR A 115 25.52 -12.17 2.04
CA TYR A 115 25.97 -12.52 0.69
C TYR A 115 25.05 -11.93 -0.39
N LEU A 116 23.74 -12.16 -0.26
CA LEU A 116 22.75 -11.65 -1.23
C LEU A 116 22.75 -10.11 -1.25
N ALA A 117 22.71 -9.47 -0.08
CA ALA A 117 22.67 -8.02 0.01
C ALA A 117 23.88 -7.37 -0.69
N ARG A 118 25.09 -7.91 -0.47
CA ARG A 118 26.30 -7.44 -1.15
C ARG A 118 26.31 -7.73 -2.64
N THR A 119 25.85 -8.91 -3.05
CA THR A 119 25.82 -9.33 -4.45
C THR A 119 24.93 -8.43 -5.30
N PHE A 120 23.79 -8.02 -4.74
CA PHE A 120 22.78 -7.24 -5.45
C PHE A 120 22.79 -5.75 -5.11
N GLY A 121 23.65 -5.31 -4.19
CA GLY A 121 23.75 -3.91 -3.77
C GLY A 121 22.59 -3.42 -2.90
N VAL A 122 21.81 -4.33 -2.31
CA VAL A 122 20.69 -4.00 -1.41
C VAL A 122 21.23 -3.80 0.01
N LEU A 123 21.75 -2.61 0.27
CA LEU A 123 22.52 -2.27 1.45
C LEU A 123 21.96 -1.02 2.14
N ASN A 124 22.36 -0.79 3.38
CA ASN A 124 22.01 0.39 4.18
C ASN A 124 20.51 0.72 4.10
N ARG A 125 19.68 -0.31 4.28
CA ARG A 125 18.23 -0.16 4.27
C ARG A 125 17.78 0.76 5.41
N THR A 126 16.89 1.70 5.08
CA THR A 126 16.20 2.52 6.07
C THR A 126 14.70 2.40 5.85
N LEU A 127 13.97 1.98 6.88
CA LEU A 127 12.55 1.71 6.85
C LEU A 127 11.79 2.79 7.62
N PHE A 128 10.75 3.30 6.99
CA PHE A 128 9.83 4.31 7.51
C PHE A 128 8.46 3.65 7.72
N PRO A 129 8.05 3.41 8.98
CA PRO A 129 6.76 2.79 9.28
C PRO A 129 5.62 3.76 8.97
N ILE A 130 4.57 3.26 8.33
CA ILE A 130 3.35 4.01 8.00
C ILE A 130 2.24 3.61 8.97
N ARG A 131 1.63 4.60 9.61
CA ARG A 131 0.74 4.38 10.75
C ARG A 131 -0.64 5.01 10.53
N ARG A 132 -1.63 4.39 11.19
CA ARG A 132 -2.95 4.98 11.42
C ARG A 132 -3.23 4.88 12.93
N GLY A 133 -3.15 5.99 13.63
CA GLY A 133 -3.15 5.99 15.10
C GLY A 133 -1.97 5.18 15.64
N ASP A 134 -2.24 4.18 16.47
CA ASP A 134 -1.21 3.33 17.07
C ASP A 134 -0.84 2.09 16.23
N VAL A 135 -1.52 1.88 15.10
CA VAL A 135 -1.33 0.69 14.26
C VAL A 135 -0.39 1.00 13.11
N VAL A 136 0.70 0.24 12.98
CA VAL A 136 1.53 0.21 11.78
C VAL A 136 0.85 -0.70 10.76
N PHE A 137 0.47 -0.16 9.61
CA PHE A 137 -0.18 -0.92 8.54
C PHE A 137 0.69 -1.07 7.30
N GLY A 138 1.78 -0.33 7.21
CA GLY A 138 2.69 -0.39 6.07
C GLY A 138 4.05 0.17 6.38
N ALA A 139 4.92 0.14 5.38
CA ALA A 139 6.22 0.77 5.43
C ALA A 139 6.71 1.17 4.05
N VAL A 140 7.61 2.14 4.02
CA VAL A 140 8.45 2.46 2.87
C VAL A 140 9.90 2.22 3.28
N THR A 141 10.62 1.47 2.47
CA THR A 141 12.05 1.20 2.69
C THR A 141 12.82 1.76 1.51
N PHE A 142 13.88 2.48 1.80
CA PHE A 142 14.88 2.89 0.81
C PHE A 142 16.22 2.21 1.13
N SER A 143 17.01 1.93 0.09
CA SER A 143 18.34 1.37 0.23
C SER A 143 19.30 1.95 -0.79
N ARG A 144 20.57 2.05 -0.42
CA ARG A 144 21.67 2.43 -1.31
C ARG A 144 23.01 1.89 -0.76
N THR A 145 24.04 1.99 -1.58
CA THR A 145 25.38 1.48 -1.24
C THR A 145 26.08 2.26 -0.12
N SER A 146 25.66 3.51 0.17
CA SER A 146 26.18 4.32 1.29
C SER A 146 25.05 4.64 2.29
N PRO A 147 25.35 4.80 3.58
CA PRO A 147 24.35 5.17 4.58
C PRO A 147 23.66 6.51 4.24
N PHE A 148 22.40 6.65 4.64
CA PHE A 148 21.70 7.94 4.59
C PHE A 148 22.17 8.83 5.73
N SER A 149 22.35 10.12 5.44
CA SER A 149 22.60 11.13 6.48
C SER A 149 21.35 11.40 7.32
N GLY A 150 21.52 11.96 8.50
CA GLY A 150 20.39 12.33 9.37
C GLY A 150 19.40 13.27 8.68
N ALA A 151 19.87 14.26 7.92
CA ALA A 151 19.01 15.18 7.17
C ALA A 151 18.21 14.47 6.06
N GLU A 152 18.82 13.50 5.37
CA GLU A 152 18.12 12.70 4.36
C GLU A 152 17.07 11.80 5.01
N ILE A 153 17.37 11.20 6.17
CA ILE A 153 16.41 10.37 6.92
C ILE A 153 15.24 11.22 7.39
N GLU A 154 15.48 12.42 7.89
CA GLU A 154 14.42 13.36 8.30
C GLU A 154 13.53 13.71 7.11
N PHE A 155 14.09 14.13 5.98
CA PHE A 155 13.34 14.42 4.77
C PHE A 155 12.53 13.21 4.27
N LEU A 156 13.16 12.02 4.21
CA LEU A 156 12.46 10.79 3.78
C LEU A 156 11.35 10.39 4.75
N SER A 157 11.52 10.66 6.05
CA SER A 157 10.47 10.42 7.05
C SER A 157 9.22 11.25 6.78
N GLU A 158 9.39 12.53 6.44
CA GLU A 158 8.29 13.43 6.12
C GLU A 158 7.54 13.04 4.84
N ILE A 159 8.26 12.49 3.85
CA ILE A 159 7.66 12.13 2.57
C ILE A 159 7.17 10.67 2.50
N ALA A 160 7.51 9.82 3.48
CA ALA A 160 7.24 8.38 3.45
C ALA A 160 5.75 8.05 3.32
N GLU A 161 4.87 8.73 4.09
CA GLU A 161 3.43 8.50 4.00
C GLU A 161 2.87 8.86 2.62
N ILE A 162 3.33 9.98 2.05
CA ILE A 162 2.94 10.40 0.71
C ILE A 162 3.41 9.37 -0.32
N THR A 163 4.65 8.88 -0.19
CA THR A 163 5.23 7.85 -1.05
C THR A 163 4.39 6.58 -1.01
N HIS A 164 4.09 6.09 0.19
CA HIS A 164 3.26 4.90 0.39
C HIS A 164 1.89 5.08 -0.27
N ARG A 165 1.20 6.17 0.01
CA ARG A 165 -0.13 6.46 -0.51
C ARG A 165 -0.15 6.57 -2.04
N VAL A 166 0.82 7.25 -2.63
CA VAL A 166 0.90 7.41 -4.10
C VAL A 166 1.07 6.06 -4.79
N LEU A 167 1.90 5.17 -4.24
CA LEU A 167 2.18 3.87 -4.84
C LEU A 167 1.09 2.83 -4.57
N THR A 168 0.48 2.86 -3.39
CA THR A 168 -0.56 1.87 -3.03
C THR A 168 -1.96 2.24 -3.49
N ARG A 169 -2.22 3.52 -3.77
CA ARG A 169 -3.53 4.01 -4.18
C ARG A 169 -4.15 3.24 -5.35
N PRO A 170 -3.46 2.97 -6.47
CA PRO A 170 -4.06 2.24 -7.60
C PRO A 170 -4.48 0.81 -7.21
N ILE A 171 -3.76 0.21 -6.26
CA ILE A 171 -4.08 -1.12 -5.73
C ILE A 171 -5.31 -1.04 -4.84
N MET A 172 -5.35 -0.05 -3.95
CA MET A 172 -6.48 0.20 -3.04
C MET A 172 -7.76 0.52 -3.81
N ASP A 173 -7.69 1.37 -4.83
CA ASP A 173 -8.82 1.73 -5.69
C ASP A 173 -9.41 0.46 -6.35
N LYS A 174 -8.55 -0.38 -6.92
CA LYS A 174 -8.95 -1.63 -7.56
C LYS A 174 -9.57 -2.61 -6.55
N PHE A 175 -8.91 -2.80 -5.41
CA PHE A 175 -9.38 -3.70 -4.36
C PHE A 175 -10.73 -3.25 -3.78
N SER A 176 -10.86 -1.98 -3.42
CA SER A 176 -12.09 -1.43 -2.87
C SER A 176 -13.25 -1.51 -3.87
N ALA A 177 -13.00 -1.23 -5.15
CA ALA A 177 -14.01 -1.37 -6.19
C ALA A 177 -14.48 -2.83 -6.35
N GLN A 178 -13.55 -3.78 -6.34
CA GLN A 178 -13.87 -5.21 -6.43
C GLN A 178 -14.65 -5.71 -5.21
N THR A 179 -14.24 -5.35 -4.01
CA THR A 179 -14.89 -5.74 -2.75
C THR A 179 -16.32 -5.23 -2.68
N LEU A 180 -16.55 -3.98 -3.09
CA LEU A 180 -17.88 -3.36 -3.12
C LEU A 180 -18.69 -3.75 -4.36
N LYS A 181 -18.11 -4.52 -5.28
CA LYS A 181 -18.73 -4.88 -6.57
C LYS A 181 -19.23 -3.64 -7.34
N LEU A 182 -18.51 -2.51 -7.19
CA LEU A 182 -18.81 -1.30 -7.93
C LEU A 182 -18.43 -1.50 -9.40
N ILE A 183 -19.34 -1.14 -10.29
CA ILE A 183 -19.09 -1.16 -11.73
C ILE A 183 -18.57 0.21 -12.20
N GLU A 184 -17.93 0.22 -13.36
CA GLU A 184 -17.33 1.43 -13.95
C GLU A 184 -18.30 2.60 -14.04
N GLY A 185 -19.55 2.34 -14.42
CA GLY A 185 -20.61 3.38 -14.51
C GLY A 185 -20.91 4.04 -13.16
N GLU A 186 -20.93 3.27 -12.08
CA GLU A 186 -21.17 3.76 -10.73
C GLU A 186 -19.99 4.62 -10.25
N ILE A 187 -18.76 4.16 -10.47
CA ILE A 187 -17.52 4.91 -10.11
C ILE A 187 -17.46 6.20 -10.90
N ARG A 188 -17.77 6.17 -12.19
CA ARG A 188 -17.77 7.35 -13.05
C ARG A 188 -18.81 8.39 -12.60
N CYS A 189 -20.00 7.96 -12.23
CA CYS A 189 -21.02 8.85 -11.68
C CYS A 189 -20.60 9.45 -10.34
N LEU A 190 -20.02 8.67 -9.43
CA LEU A 190 -19.47 9.16 -8.16
C LEU A 190 -18.37 10.20 -8.39
N ARG A 191 -17.46 9.96 -9.33
CA ARG A 191 -16.37 10.89 -9.68
C ARG A 191 -16.89 12.22 -10.20
N PHE A 192 -17.86 12.22 -11.11
CA PHE A 192 -18.47 13.47 -11.56
C PHE A 192 -19.26 14.18 -10.45
N ALA A 193 -19.93 13.39 -9.59
CA ALA A 193 -20.66 13.94 -8.46
C ALA A 193 -19.73 14.60 -7.42
N SER A 194 -18.52 14.08 -7.22
CA SER A 194 -17.52 14.69 -6.33
C SER A 194 -17.01 16.04 -6.82
N LEU A 195 -17.11 16.27 -8.14
CA LEU A 195 -16.82 17.56 -8.77
C LEU A 195 -18.01 18.55 -8.72
N GLY A 196 -19.07 18.23 -7.97
CA GLY A 196 -20.25 19.08 -7.80
C GLY A 196 -21.26 19.02 -8.96
N LYS A 197 -21.10 18.13 -9.94
CA LYS A 197 -22.01 18.01 -11.09
C LYS A 197 -23.39 17.51 -10.69
N THR A 198 -24.43 18.12 -11.27
CA THR A 198 -25.83 17.65 -11.19
C THR A 198 -26.03 16.39 -12.01
N THR A 199 -27.20 15.72 -11.84
CA THR A 199 -27.54 14.52 -12.62
C THR A 199 -27.50 14.77 -14.13
N ASP A 200 -28.05 15.92 -14.59
CA ASP A 200 -28.09 16.28 -16.00
C ASP A 200 -26.70 16.58 -16.58
N GLU A 201 -25.86 17.26 -15.80
CA GLU A 201 -24.46 17.51 -16.18
C GLU A 201 -23.62 16.22 -16.20
N ILE A 202 -23.90 15.28 -15.30
CA ILE A 202 -23.26 13.95 -15.33
C ILE A 202 -23.71 13.17 -16.55
N ALA A 203 -25.02 13.19 -16.87
CA ALA A 203 -25.58 12.55 -18.06
C ALA A 203 -24.90 13.10 -19.33
N ALA A 204 -24.83 14.42 -19.48
CA ALA A 204 -24.16 15.06 -20.61
C ALA A 204 -22.66 14.72 -20.71
N ALA A 205 -21.94 14.69 -19.57
CA ALA A 205 -20.50 14.43 -19.53
C ALA A 205 -20.13 12.94 -19.70
N SER A 206 -21.05 12.02 -19.33
CA SER A 206 -20.80 10.58 -19.36
C SER A 206 -21.37 9.86 -20.59
N GLY A 207 -22.29 10.49 -21.31
CA GLY A 207 -23.05 9.87 -22.39
C GLY A 207 -24.18 8.95 -21.88
N TYR A 208 -24.53 9.02 -20.61
CA TYR A 208 -25.65 8.29 -20.01
C TYR A 208 -26.94 9.13 -20.07
N THR A 209 -28.07 8.47 -19.88
CA THR A 209 -29.33 9.18 -19.61
C THR A 209 -29.41 9.62 -18.14
N PRO A 210 -30.16 10.67 -17.78
CA PRO A 210 -30.39 11.05 -16.39
C PRO A 210 -30.91 9.90 -15.51
N ASP A 211 -31.78 9.06 -16.05
CA ASP A 211 -32.29 7.88 -15.35
C ASP A 211 -31.19 6.84 -15.07
N THR A 212 -30.31 6.63 -16.03
CA THR A 212 -29.13 5.76 -15.85
C THR A 212 -28.21 6.30 -14.74
N VAL A 213 -27.94 7.61 -14.74
CA VAL A 213 -27.13 8.26 -13.70
C VAL A 213 -27.79 8.09 -12.33
N ASN A 214 -29.09 8.32 -12.22
CA ASN A 214 -29.84 8.12 -10.97
C ASN A 214 -29.78 6.67 -10.50
N SER A 215 -29.92 5.71 -11.40
CA SER A 215 -29.81 4.28 -11.12
C SER A 215 -28.43 3.90 -10.59
N TYR A 216 -27.37 4.37 -11.26
CA TYR A 216 -25.98 4.14 -10.81
C TYR A 216 -25.71 4.77 -9.46
N MET A 217 -26.14 6.01 -9.23
CA MET A 217 -25.97 6.68 -7.95
C MET A 217 -26.71 5.96 -6.83
N LYS A 218 -27.97 5.54 -7.06
CA LYS A 218 -28.73 4.78 -6.06
C LYS A 218 -28.05 3.44 -5.70
N THR A 219 -27.54 2.75 -6.71
CA THR A 219 -26.83 1.47 -6.49
C THR A 219 -25.49 1.70 -5.78
N ALA A 220 -24.73 2.73 -6.15
CA ALA A 220 -23.50 3.09 -5.50
C ALA A 220 -23.70 3.47 -4.02
N ILE A 221 -24.73 4.27 -3.70
CA ILE A 221 -25.13 4.62 -2.33
C ILE A 221 -25.33 3.35 -1.49
N ARG A 222 -26.12 2.40 -2.01
CA ARG A 222 -26.39 1.13 -1.32
C ARG A 222 -25.12 0.29 -1.12
N LYS A 223 -24.28 0.15 -2.18
CA LYS A 223 -23.04 -0.63 -2.12
C LYS A 223 -22.00 -0.03 -1.17
N LEU A 224 -21.97 1.28 -1.05
CA LEU A 224 -21.11 2.00 -0.12
C LEU A 224 -21.62 1.99 1.33
N GLY A 225 -22.85 1.53 1.57
CA GLY A 225 -23.52 1.61 2.87
C GLY A 225 -23.80 3.04 3.29
N ALA A 226 -24.00 3.94 2.34
CA ALA A 226 -24.19 5.36 2.60
C ALA A 226 -25.69 5.71 2.68
N ASP A 227 -26.03 6.77 3.43
CA ASP A 227 -27.41 7.22 3.63
C ASP A 227 -27.92 8.10 2.47
N ASN A 228 -27.01 8.79 1.81
CA ASN A 228 -27.32 9.74 0.74
C ASN A 228 -26.14 9.96 -0.21
N ARG A 229 -26.36 10.75 -1.27
CA ARG A 229 -25.35 11.06 -2.29
C ARG A 229 -24.07 11.67 -1.71
N VAL A 230 -24.21 12.63 -0.77
CA VAL A 230 -23.05 13.30 -0.18
C VAL A 230 -22.24 12.34 0.68
N HIS A 231 -22.91 11.52 1.48
CA HIS A 231 -22.29 10.46 2.27
C HIS A 231 -21.59 9.43 1.36
N ALA A 232 -22.22 9.03 0.24
CA ALA A 232 -21.61 8.12 -0.72
C ALA A 232 -20.33 8.69 -1.36
N ILE A 233 -20.31 9.98 -1.71
CA ILE A 233 -19.13 10.66 -2.22
C ILE A 233 -18.02 10.66 -1.14
N ALA A 234 -18.35 11.03 0.09
CA ALA A 234 -17.39 11.04 1.19
C ALA A 234 -16.82 9.64 1.47
N GLU A 235 -17.64 8.59 1.45
CA GLU A 235 -17.19 7.20 1.57
C GLU A 235 -16.30 6.78 0.40
N ALA A 236 -16.68 7.13 -0.83
CA ALA A 236 -15.89 6.82 -2.00
C ALA A 236 -14.50 7.48 -1.96
N ILE A 237 -14.41 8.72 -1.49
CA ILE A 237 -13.13 9.42 -1.30
C ILE A 237 -12.31 8.78 -0.17
N ARG A 238 -12.93 8.51 1.00
CA ARG A 238 -12.25 7.87 2.13
C ARG A 238 -11.67 6.50 1.79
N ARG A 239 -12.36 5.76 0.94
CA ARG A 239 -11.92 4.42 0.47
C ARG A 239 -11.02 4.49 -0.78
N GLY A 240 -10.64 5.67 -1.24
CA GLY A 240 -9.78 5.86 -2.41
C GLY A 240 -10.40 5.45 -3.75
N LEU A 241 -11.72 5.28 -3.82
CA LEU A 241 -12.43 4.89 -5.05
C LEU A 241 -12.48 6.01 -6.09
N ILE A 242 -12.48 7.24 -5.61
CA ILE A 242 -12.47 8.47 -6.40
C ILE A 242 -11.58 9.50 -5.73
N SER A 243 -11.14 10.49 -6.51
CA SER A 243 -10.30 11.62 -6.09
C SER A 243 -10.99 12.94 -6.39
#